data_1ae8f21e02f3829113024d40d05751d2
#
_entry.id   1ae8f21e02f3829113024d40d05751d2
#
_cell.length_a   1.000
_cell.length_b   1.000
_cell.length_c   1.000
_cell.angle_alpha   90.00
_cell.angle_beta   90.00
_cell.angle_gamma   90.00
#
_symmetry.space_group_name_H-M   'P 1'
#
loop_
_entity.id
_entity.type
_entity.pdbx_description
1 polymer ?
#
loop_
_entity_poly.entity_id
_entity_poly.type
_entity_poly.pdbx_seq_one_letter_code
_entity_poly.pdbx_strand_id
1 'polypeptide(L)'
;MDLDSLAPRLGAAACLLLAGVVFVPAIFVSAPGNAVAAYYASGPLGISIVGVLALVNIVVFLAGAQERSDPQTLAGVAVVSGVSMVLFSVLWAVSIDSTVLFSFPSEYAWIESHRWAVVGGAALATLAAGGYAT
;
A
#
# COMPACT_ATOMS: atom_id res chain seq x y z
N MET A 1 -22.61 -2.47 15.47
CA MET A 1 -21.17 -2.24 15.58
C MET A 1 -20.89 -0.78 15.27
N ASP A 2 -20.27 -0.07 16.18
CA ASP A 2 -20.04 1.36 15.98
C ASP A 2 -18.77 1.61 15.15
N LEU A 3 -18.59 2.85 14.72
CA LEU A 3 -17.47 3.21 13.87
C LEU A 3 -16.13 3.05 14.58
N ASP A 4 -16.10 3.28 15.90
CA ASP A 4 -14.86 3.19 16.67
C ASP A 4 -14.29 1.76 16.71
N SER A 5 -15.15 0.74 16.66
CA SER A 5 -14.69 -0.64 16.62
C SER A 5 -14.53 -1.16 15.20
N LEU A 6 -15.30 -0.65 14.24
CA LEU A 6 -15.29 -1.13 12.86
C LEU A 6 -14.14 -0.50 12.06
N ALA A 7 -13.88 0.80 12.23
CA ALA A 7 -12.89 1.51 11.42
C ALA A 7 -11.47 0.92 11.52
N PRO A 8 -10.94 0.61 12.72
CA PRO A 8 -9.60 0.03 12.78
C PRO A 8 -9.53 -1.37 12.16
N ARG A 9 -10.60 -2.14 12.20
CA ARG A 9 -10.63 -3.46 11.57
C ARG A 9 -10.65 -3.34 10.05
N LEU A 10 -11.43 -2.40 9.52
CA LEU A 10 -11.44 -2.11 8.08
C LEU A 10 -10.08 -1.57 7.63
N GLY A 11 -9.44 -0.73 8.45
CA GLY A 11 -8.11 -0.23 8.16
C GLY A 11 -7.07 -1.35 8.07
N ALA A 12 -7.10 -2.29 9.01
CA ALA A 12 -6.20 -3.43 9.00
C ALA A 12 -6.43 -4.29 7.75
N ALA A 13 -7.69 -4.54 7.39
CA ALA A 13 -8.01 -5.31 6.18
C ALA A 13 -7.54 -4.60 4.92
N ALA A 14 -7.74 -3.28 4.83
CA ALA A 14 -7.29 -2.49 3.69
C ALA A 14 -5.76 -2.54 3.56
N CYS A 15 -5.04 -2.42 4.67
CA CYS A 15 -3.58 -2.47 4.67
C CYS A 15 -3.06 -3.87 4.28
N LEU A 16 -3.74 -4.92 4.73
CA LEU A 16 -3.40 -6.28 4.34
C LEU A 16 -3.56 -6.48 2.84
N LEU A 17 -4.68 -6.01 2.27
CA LEU A 17 -4.91 -6.05 0.84
C LEU A 17 -3.84 -5.25 0.08
N LEU A 18 -3.51 -4.07 0.57
CA LEU A 18 -2.48 -3.24 -0.05
C LEU A 18 -1.12 -3.93 -0.04
N ALA A 19 -0.72 -4.52 1.09
CA ALA A 19 0.54 -5.24 1.18
C ALA A 19 0.56 -6.40 0.19
N GLY A 20 -0.54 -7.15 0.08
CA GLY A 20 -0.65 -8.23 -0.89
C GLY A 20 -0.52 -7.72 -2.32
N VAL A 21 -1.22 -6.63 -2.66
CA VAL A 21 -1.16 -6.04 -4.00
C VAL A 21 0.26 -5.56 -4.32
N VAL A 22 0.96 -4.93 -3.37
CA VAL A 22 2.32 -4.46 -3.58
C VAL A 22 3.24 -5.62 -3.97
N PHE A 23 3.10 -6.76 -3.32
CA PHE A 23 4.05 -7.87 -3.50
C PHE A 23 3.60 -8.93 -4.51
N VAL A 24 2.40 -8.79 -5.12
CA VAL A 24 1.92 -9.74 -6.14
C VAL A 24 2.92 -9.92 -7.28
N PRO A 25 3.49 -8.86 -7.91
CA PRO A 25 4.45 -9.08 -8.99
C PRO A 25 5.68 -9.85 -8.56
N ALA A 26 6.16 -9.66 -7.33
CA ALA A 26 7.34 -10.37 -6.86
C ALA A 26 7.10 -11.87 -6.73
N ILE A 27 5.85 -12.27 -6.45
CA ILE A 27 5.49 -13.67 -6.22
C ILE A 27 5.09 -14.36 -7.53
N PHE A 28 4.30 -13.68 -8.37
CA PHE A 28 3.65 -14.33 -9.52
C PHE A 28 4.31 -14.04 -10.86
N VAL A 29 5.18 -13.03 -10.97
CA VAL A 29 5.82 -12.69 -12.23
C VAL A 29 7.18 -13.36 -12.31
N SER A 30 7.41 -14.12 -13.39
CA SER A 30 8.69 -14.74 -13.71
C SER A 30 9.25 -14.10 -14.98
N ALA A 31 9.56 -12.80 -14.90
CA ALA A 31 10.11 -12.07 -16.02
C ALA A 31 11.63 -12.27 -16.12
N PRO A 32 12.21 -12.27 -17.32
CA PRO A 32 13.66 -12.40 -17.49
C PRO A 32 14.40 -11.15 -17.01
N GLY A 33 15.65 -11.33 -16.62
CA GLY A 33 16.53 -10.24 -16.23
C GLY A 33 16.09 -9.54 -14.96
N ASN A 34 16.20 -8.20 -14.93
CA ASN A 34 15.93 -7.38 -13.77
C ASN A 34 14.59 -6.63 -13.85
N ALA A 35 13.65 -7.10 -14.68
CA ALA A 35 12.39 -6.39 -14.92
C ALA A 35 11.62 -6.12 -13.63
N VAL A 36 11.45 -7.15 -12.78
CA VAL A 36 10.71 -7.00 -11.52
C VAL A 36 11.45 -6.05 -10.58
N ALA A 37 12.77 -6.21 -10.46
CA ALA A 37 13.59 -5.34 -9.60
C ALA A 37 13.53 -3.90 -10.07
N ALA A 38 13.61 -3.64 -11.37
CA ALA A 38 13.51 -2.30 -11.93
C ALA A 38 12.13 -1.69 -11.67
N TYR A 39 11.08 -2.50 -11.79
CA TYR A 39 9.71 -2.06 -11.52
C TYR A 39 9.55 -1.62 -10.06
N TYR A 40 10.03 -2.41 -9.11
CA TYR A 40 9.95 -2.06 -7.70
C TYR A 40 10.85 -0.88 -7.32
N ALA A 41 11.98 -0.72 -8.00
CA ALA A 41 12.95 0.32 -7.68
C ALA A 41 12.64 1.67 -8.34
N SER A 42 11.57 1.77 -9.16
CA SER A 42 11.22 3.02 -9.83
C SER A 42 10.96 4.14 -8.83
N GLY A 43 11.29 5.35 -9.21
CA GLY A 43 11.13 6.52 -8.36
C GLY A 43 12.20 6.62 -7.28
N PRO A 44 12.12 7.66 -6.43
CA PRO A 44 13.19 7.94 -5.45
C PRO A 44 13.30 6.92 -4.32
N LEU A 45 12.20 6.25 -3.94
CA LEU A 45 12.20 5.33 -2.79
C LEU A 45 11.78 3.91 -3.15
N GLY A 46 11.23 3.70 -4.36
CA GLY A 46 10.64 2.42 -4.72
C GLY A 46 9.32 2.17 -4.01
N ILE A 47 8.66 1.07 -4.37
CA ILE A 47 7.33 0.77 -3.83
C ILE A 47 7.37 -0.09 -2.57
N SER A 48 8.48 -0.78 -2.30
CA SER A 48 8.57 -1.64 -1.12
C SER A 48 8.36 -0.86 0.18
N ILE A 49 8.68 0.45 0.20
CA ILE A 49 8.41 1.31 1.36
C ILE A 49 6.90 1.36 1.67
N VAL A 50 6.06 1.40 0.64
CA VAL A 50 4.60 1.37 0.82
C VAL A 50 4.17 0.04 1.44
N GLY A 51 4.74 -1.07 0.97
CA GLY A 51 4.47 -2.38 1.55
C GLY A 51 4.84 -2.46 3.02
N VAL A 52 6.02 -1.94 3.39
CA VAL A 52 6.48 -1.90 4.78
C VAL A 52 5.55 -1.03 5.63
N LEU A 53 5.17 0.15 5.14
CA LEU A 53 4.25 1.04 5.85
C LEU A 53 2.88 0.38 6.03
N ALA A 54 2.41 -0.36 5.03
CA ALA A 54 1.14 -1.08 5.13
C ALA A 54 1.21 -2.13 6.24
N LEU A 55 2.31 -2.88 6.34
CA LEU A 55 2.50 -3.87 7.40
C LEU A 55 2.54 -3.20 8.77
N VAL A 56 3.23 -2.08 8.90
CA VAL A 56 3.27 -1.30 10.14
C VAL A 56 1.86 -0.84 10.52
N ASN A 57 1.09 -0.34 9.54
CA ASN A 57 -0.26 0.13 9.79
C ASN A 57 -1.23 -0.99 10.18
N ILE A 58 -1.01 -2.21 9.72
CA ILE A 58 -1.80 -3.35 10.20
C ILE A 58 -1.68 -3.45 11.73
N VAL A 59 -0.46 -3.36 12.24
CA VAL A 59 -0.19 -3.40 13.68
C VAL A 59 -0.88 -2.23 14.39
N VAL A 60 -0.78 -1.02 13.82
CA VAL A 60 -1.40 0.19 14.40
C VAL A 60 -2.92 0.01 14.50
N PHE A 61 -3.56 -0.42 13.40
CA PHE A 61 -5.01 -0.61 13.39
C PHE A 61 -5.45 -1.73 14.34
N LEU A 62 -4.69 -2.82 14.41
CA LEU A 62 -5.03 -3.92 15.31
C LEU A 62 -4.86 -3.51 16.77
N ALA A 63 -3.85 -2.69 17.09
CA ALA A 63 -3.70 -2.13 18.43
C ALA A 63 -4.92 -1.27 18.79
N GLY A 64 -5.43 -0.49 17.83
CA GLY A 64 -6.65 0.28 18.03
C GLY A 64 -7.88 -0.59 18.24
N ALA A 65 -8.02 -1.65 17.43
CA ALA A 65 -9.14 -2.58 17.56
C ALA A 65 -9.15 -3.31 18.89
N GLN A 66 -7.96 -3.56 19.47
CA GLN A 66 -7.79 -4.24 20.75
C GLN A 66 -7.68 -3.27 21.93
N GLU A 67 -7.83 -1.98 21.68
CA GLU A 67 -7.78 -0.93 22.70
C GLU A 67 -6.49 -0.93 23.53
N ARG A 68 -5.36 -1.22 22.87
CA ARG A 68 -4.06 -1.35 23.55
C ARG A 68 -3.34 -0.02 23.75
N SER A 69 -3.77 1.03 23.07
CA SER A 69 -3.14 2.35 23.15
C SER A 69 -4.19 3.43 22.93
N ASP A 70 -3.79 4.69 23.15
CA ASP A 70 -4.67 5.83 22.98
C ASP A 70 -5.20 5.89 21.54
N PRO A 71 -6.53 5.86 21.33
CA PRO A 71 -7.10 5.88 19.97
C PRO A 71 -6.72 7.12 19.16
N GLN A 72 -6.60 8.29 19.79
CA GLN A 72 -6.22 9.50 19.06
C GLN A 72 -4.80 9.43 18.53
N THR A 73 -3.88 8.90 19.34
CA THR A 73 -2.49 8.72 18.90
C THR A 73 -2.41 7.71 17.75
N LEU A 74 -3.10 6.59 17.88
CA LEU A 74 -3.10 5.57 16.83
C LEU A 74 -3.73 6.08 15.55
N ALA A 75 -4.84 6.81 15.65
CA ALA A 75 -5.50 7.41 14.49
C ALA A 75 -4.58 8.41 13.80
N GLY A 76 -3.89 9.25 14.57
CA GLY A 76 -2.93 10.20 14.01
C GLY A 76 -1.79 9.51 13.26
N VAL A 77 -1.22 8.46 13.84
CA VAL A 77 -0.16 7.67 13.20
C VAL A 77 -0.69 7.05 11.91
N ALA A 78 -1.89 6.47 11.94
CA ALA A 78 -2.49 5.83 10.78
C ALA A 78 -2.76 6.83 9.65
N VAL A 79 -3.23 8.04 9.96
CA VAL A 79 -3.49 9.09 8.96
C VAL A 79 -2.18 9.55 8.32
N VAL A 80 -1.18 9.88 9.14
CA VAL A 80 0.11 10.35 8.62
C VAL A 80 0.77 9.28 7.75
N SER A 81 0.78 8.06 8.23
CA SER A 81 1.34 6.94 7.50
C SER A 81 0.56 6.67 6.20
N GLY A 82 -0.76 6.75 6.25
CA GLY A 82 -1.61 6.58 5.07
C GLY A 82 -1.35 7.63 4.00
N VAL A 83 -1.29 8.90 4.38
CA VAL A 83 -0.95 9.98 3.46
C VAL A 83 0.43 9.76 2.87
N SER A 84 1.40 9.32 3.67
CA SER A 84 2.74 8.99 3.19
C SER A 84 2.70 7.85 2.16
N MET A 85 1.90 6.82 2.41
CA MET A 85 1.73 5.72 1.45
C MET A 85 1.15 6.20 0.12
N VAL A 86 0.16 7.09 0.16
CA VAL A 86 -0.42 7.66 -1.06
C VAL A 86 0.64 8.45 -1.82
N LEU A 87 1.37 9.33 -1.14
CA LEU A 87 2.41 10.13 -1.78
C LEU A 87 3.49 9.25 -2.42
N PHE A 88 4.01 8.28 -1.68
CA PHE A 88 5.07 7.40 -2.19
C PHE A 88 4.56 6.53 -3.34
N SER A 89 3.32 6.03 -3.25
CA SER A 89 2.77 5.20 -4.31
C SER A 89 2.51 6.00 -5.59
N VAL A 90 2.06 7.25 -5.47
CA VAL A 90 1.88 8.12 -6.63
C VAL A 90 3.23 8.47 -7.26
N LEU A 91 4.23 8.83 -6.45
CA LEU A 91 5.57 9.13 -6.96
C LEU A 91 6.15 7.92 -7.69
N TRP A 92 6.00 6.73 -7.12
CA TRP A 92 6.44 5.51 -7.78
C TRP A 92 5.68 5.26 -9.08
N ALA A 93 4.35 5.37 -9.05
CA ALA A 93 3.50 5.06 -10.20
C ALA A 93 3.81 5.96 -11.40
N VAL A 94 4.04 7.26 -11.17
CA VAL A 94 4.34 8.20 -12.25
C VAL A 94 5.81 8.18 -12.66
N SER A 95 6.67 7.54 -11.87
CA SER A 95 8.11 7.45 -12.17
C SER A 95 8.48 6.19 -12.93
N ILE A 96 7.57 5.23 -13.08
CA ILE A 96 7.86 4.00 -13.82
C ILE A 96 8.02 4.35 -15.30
N ASP A 97 9.22 4.04 -15.82
CA ASP A 97 9.53 4.26 -17.23
C ASP A 97 8.76 3.26 -18.08
N SER A 98 8.26 3.71 -19.24
CA SER A 98 7.59 2.81 -20.19
C SER A 98 8.52 1.67 -20.63
N THR A 99 9.83 1.92 -20.68
CA THR A 99 10.81 0.88 -20.99
C THR A 99 10.75 -0.27 -19.98
N VAL A 100 10.57 0.05 -18.70
CA VAL A 100 10.41 -0.96 -17.65
C VAL A 100 9.14 -1.78 -17.89
N LEU A 101 8.03 -1.11 -18.18
CA LEU A 101 6.76 -1.78 -18.43
C LEU A 101 6.83 -2.70 -19.64
N PHE A 102 7.49 -2.26 -20.71
CA PHE A 102 7.63 -3.05 -21.93
C PHE A 102 8.63 -4.21 -21.79
N SER A 103 9.43 -4.23 -20.73
CA SER A 103 10.35 -5.34 -20.48
C SER A 103 9.65 -6.61 -19.99
N PHE A 104 8.38 -6.49 -19.56
CA PHE A 104 7.59 -7.65 -19.14
C PHE A 104 6.98 -8.35 -20.37
N PRO A 105 6.91 -9.71 -20.34
CA PRO A 105 6.19 -10.44 -21.39
C PRO A 105 4.71 -10.03 -21.48
N SER A 106 4.11 -10.20 -22.66
CA SER A 106 2.71 -9.81 -22.88
C SER A 106 1.72 -10.52 -21.96
N GLU A 107 2.06 -11.71 -21.46
CA GLU A 107 1.22 -12.43 -20.49
C GLU A 107 1.08 -11.68 -19.15
N TYR A 108 1.97 -10.72 -18.89
CA TYR A 108 1.94 -9.89 -17.68
C TYR A 108 1.48 -8.46 -17.99
N ALA A 109 0.64 -8.28 -18.98
CA ALA A 109 0.13 -6.94 -19.36
C ALA A 109 -0.59 -6.25 -18.20
N TRP A 110 -1.14 -7.00 -17.25
CA TRP A 110 -1.78 -6.44 -16.08
C TRP A 110 -0.85 -5.60 -15.20
N ILE A 111 0.47 -5.75 -15.35
CA ILE A 111 1.47 -4.93 -14.64
C ILE A 111 1.24 -3.44 -14.88
N GLU A 112 0.81 -3.07 -16.08
CA GLU A 112 0.54 -1.67 -16.41
C GLU A 112 -0.53 -1.06 -15.50
N SER A 113 -1.52 -1.85 -15.10
CA SER A 113 -2.60 -1.40 -14.20
C SER A 113 -2.26 -1.60 -12.73
N HIS A 114 -1.29 -2.46 -12.40
CA HIS A 114 -0.93 -2.79 -11.02
C HIS A 114 -0.56 -1.56 -10.21
N ARG A 115 0.20 -0.65 -10.79
CA ARG A 115 0.62 0.58 -10.10
C ARG A 115 -0.55 1.39 -9.58
N TRP A 116 -1.63 1.46 -10.35
CA TRP A 116 -2.83 2.19 -9.94
C TRP A 116 -3.63 1.43 -8.90
N ALA A 117 -3.57 0.11 -8.90
CA ALA A 117 -4.14 -0.70 -7.83
C ALA A 117 -3.44 -0.41 -6.49
N VAL A 118 -2.12 -0.23 -6.50
CA VAL A 118 -1.36 0.15 -5.31
C VAL A 118 -1.80 1.52 -4.81
N VAL A 119 -1.91 2.50 -5.71
CA VAL A 119 -2.37 3.86 -5.34
C VAL A 119 -3.78 3.79 -4.74
N GLY A 120 -4.69 3.05 -5.39
CA GLY A 120 -6.05 2.88 -4.91
C GLY A 120 -6.11 2.23 -3.53
N GLY A 121 -5.29 1.20 -3.31
CA GLY A 121 -5.20 0.54 -2.01
C GLY A 121 -4.69 1.47 -0.92
N ALA A 122 -3.68 2.28 -1.22
CA ALA A 122 -3.16 3.28 -0.28
C ALA A 122 -4.23 4.32 0.05
N ALA A 123 -5.00 4.76 -0.94
CA ALA A 123 -6.10 5.70 -0.72
C ALA A 123 -7.17 5.09 0.17
N LEU A 124 -7.54 3.82 -0.03
CA LEU A 124 -8.52 3.14 0.81
C LEU A 124 -8.04 3.04 2.27
N ALA A 125 -6.76 2.70 2.47
CA ALA A 125 -6.18 2.64 3.81
C ALA A 125 -6.22 4.01 4.49
N THR A 126 -5.95 5.08 3.74
CA THR A 126 -5.99 6.45 4.25
C THR A 126 -7.41 6.87 4.61
N LEU A 127 -8.40 6.51 3.79
CA LEU A 127 -9.79 6.78 4.09
C LEU A 127 -10.23 6.05 5.36
N ALA A 128 -9.82 4.80 5.54
CA ALA A 128 -10.10 4.05 6.76
C ALA A 128 -9.47 4.73 7.98
N ALA A 129 -8.24 5.24 7.84
CA ALA A 129 -7.57 5.97 8.90
C ALA A 129 -8.32 7.27 9.24
N GLY A 130 -8.80 7.99 8.22
CA GLY A 130 -9.62 9.18 8.41
C GLY A 130 -10.91 8.88 9.16
N GLY A 131 -11.59 7.79 8.80
CA GLY A 131 -12.78 7.33 9.50
C GLY A 131 -12.50 6.97 10.96
N TYR A 132 -11.35 6.36 11.23
CA TYR A 132 -10.94 6.04 12.60
C TYR A 132 -10.65 7.30 13.40
N ALA A 133 -10.10 8.34 12.76
CA ALA A 133 -9.75 9.61 13.42
C ALA A 133 -10.97 10.46 13.76
N THR A 134 -12.12 10.23 13.14
CA THR A 134 -13.35 10.95 13.43
C THR A 134 -14.19 10.26 14.53
#